data_4a21f2c738f4d11d5179cc8b90ec88b9
#
_entry.id   4a21f2c738f4d11d5179cc8b90ec88b9
#
_cell.length_a   1.000
_cell.length_b   1.000
_cell.length_c   1.000
_cell.angle_alpha   90.00
_cell.angle_beta   90.00
_cell.angle_gamma   90.00
#
_symmetry.space_group_name_H-M   'P 1'
#
loop_
_entity.id
_entity.type
_entity.pdbx_description
1 polymer ?
#
loop_
_entity_poly.entity_id
_entity_poly.type
_entity_poly.pdbx_seq_one_letter_code
_entity_poly.pdbx_strand_id
1 'polypeptide(L)'
;KYLKEQNPNIKIWGIDTYGSVFKKYHETGVFDHNEIYPYSTEGIGEDILPENVDFSIIDLFEKVTDKDAAIFTRNLAKAEGIFAGNSCGAAIKGLLQLKGKLKKTDVVVVLLHDSGSRYIGKIYNDDWMKSKKFLT
;
A
#
# COMPACT_ATOMS: atom_id res chain seq x y z
N LYS A 1 7.49 -0.67 -15.84
CA LYS A 1 8.50 -0.62 -16.91
C LYS A 1 8.03 0.28 -18.04
N TYR A 2 6.94 -0.06 -18.76
CA TYR A 2 6.44 0.71 -19.92
C TYR A 2 6.36 2.24 -19.67
N LEU A 3 5.80 2.68 -18.55
CA LEU A 3 5.68 4.11 -18.26
C LEU A 3 7.03 4.83 -18.23
N LYS A 4 8.06 4.23 -17.63
CA LYS A 4 9.42 4.79 -17.62
C LYS A 4 10.11 4.75 -18.98
N GLU A 5 9.77 3.78 -19.82
CA GLU A 5 10.24 3.74 -21.22
C GLU A 5 9.64 4.88 -22.04
N GLN A 6 8.37 5.26 -21.79
CA GLN A 6 7.73 6.39 -22.46
C GLN A 6 8.18 7.74 -21.89
N ASN A 7 8.37 7.82 -20.58
CA ASN A 7 8.86 9.03 -19.90
C ASN A 7 9.68 8.64 -18.65
N PRO A 8 11.02 8.73 -18.72
CA PRO A 8 11.90 8.35 -17.61
C PRO A 8 11.73 9.23 -16.36
N ASN A 9 11.10 10.40 -16.48
CA ASN A 9 10.86 11.30 -15.36
C ASN A 9 9.65 10.88 -14.50
N ILE A 10 8.81 9.94 -14.97
CA ILE A 10 7.71 9.42 -14.17
C ILE A 10 8.29 8.74 -12.92
N LYS A 11 7.76 9.13 -11.77
CA LYS A 11 8.10 8.51 -10.49
C LYS A 11 7.16 7.37 -10.18
N ILE A 12 7.73 6.23 -9.83
CA ILE A 12 7.00 5.03 -9.40
C ILE A 12 7.22 4.85 -7.91
N TRP A 13 6.13 4.95 -7.14
CA TRP A 13 6.17 4.76 -5.70
C TRP A 13 5.48 3.46 -5.33
N GLY A 14 6.20 2.57 -4.66
CA GLY A 14 5.66 1.35 -4.08
C GLY A 14 5.08 1.63 -2.69
N ILE A 15 3.89 1.10 -2.43
CA ILE A 15 3.34 1.08 -1.08
C ILE A 15 3.46 -0.33 -0.53
N ASP A 16 4.13 -0.42 0.59
CA ASP A 16 4.49 -1.66 1.27
C ASP A 16 3.80 -1.75 2.64
N THR A 17 3.87 -2.90 3.29
CA THR A 17 3.33 -3.10 4.63
C THR A 17 4.43 -3.51 5.60
N TYR A 18 4.18 -3.31 6.88
CA TYR A 18 5.01 -3.89 7.92
C TYR A 18 4.83 -5.41 7.94
N GLY A 19 5.91 -6.15 8.00
CA GLY A 19 5.95 -7.60 7.82
C GLY A 19 6.42 -8.04 6.42
N SER A 20 6.67 -7.08 5.51
CA SER A 20 7.20 -7.29 4.16
C SER A 20 8.67 -6.87 4.05
N VAL A 21 9.39 -7.54 3.16
CA VAL A 21 10.83 -7.29 2.90
C VAL A 21 11.09 -6.22 1.85
N PHE A 22 10.08 -5.76 1.10
CA PHE A 22 10.29 -4.94 -0.10
C PHE A 22 11.00 -3.62 0.15
N LYS A 23 10.51 -2.82 1.11
CA LYS A 23 11.12 -1.52 1.40
C LYS A 23 12.59 -1.67 1.82
N LYS A 24 12.86 -2.58 2.76
CA LYS A 24 14.22 -2.82 3.26
C LYS A 24 15.15 -3.26 2.14
N TYR A 25 14.70 -4.22 1.33
CA TYR A 25 15.48 -4.70 0.20
C TYR A 25 15.75 -3.62 -0.83
N HIS A 26 14.73 -2.83 -1.20
CA HIS A 26 14.89 -1.72 -2.14
C HIS A 26 15.92 -0.68 -1.65
N GLU A 27 15.93 -0.35 -0.36
CA GLU A 27 16.81 0.67 0.21
C GLU A 27 18.26 0.18 0.42
N THR A 28 18.46 -1.11 0.67
CA THR A 28 19.75 -1.65 1.14
C THR A 28 20.33 -2.76 0.27
N GLY A 29 19.54 -3.37 -0.61
CA GLY A 29 19.90 -4.58 -1.34
C GLY A 29 19.98 -5.85 -0.48
N VAL A 30 19.62 -5.76 0.80
CA VAL A 30 19.70 -6.89 1.75
C VAL A 30 18.32 -7.48 2.00
N PHE A 31 18.19 -8.78 1.78
CA PHE A 31 17.01 -9.53 2.21
C PHE A 31 17.12 -9.80 3.71
N ASP A 32 16.24 -9.15 4.50
CA ASP A 32 16.29 -9.24 5.94
C ASP A 32 15.10 -10.06 6.48
N HIS A 33 15.38 -11.26 6.97
CA HIS A 33 14.37 -12.15 7.56
C HIS A 33 13.67 -11.55 8.80
N ASN A 34 14.28 -10.57 9.49
CA ASN A 34 13.68 -9.92 10.65
C ASN A 34 12.53 -8.97 10.26
N GLU A 35 12.41 -8.60 8.99
CA GLU A 35 11.27 -7.84 8.48
C GLU A 35 10.00 -8.71 8.32
N ILE A 36 10.13 -10.05 8.35
CA ILE A 36 9.05 -11.00 8.07
C ILE A 36 8.25 -11.31 9.33
N TYR A 37 7.01 -10.89 9.38
CA TYR A 37 6.03 -11.27 10.40
C TYR A 37 4.60 -11.09 9.89
N PRO A 38 3.60 -11.77 10.52
CA PRO A 38 2.22 -11.72 10.04
C PRO A 38 1.63 -10.32 10.01
N TYR A 39 0.92 -10.02 8.94
CA TYR A 39 0.13 -8.80 8.76
C TYR A 39 -1.25 -9.13 8.16
N SER A 40 -2.17 -8.18 8.18
CA SER A 40 -3.58 -8.38 7.80
C SER A 40 -3.93 -7.77 6.44
N THR A 41 -3.12 -6.87 5.91
CA THR A 41 -3.37 -6.21 4.64
C THR A 41 -3.11 -7.17 3.50
N GLU A 42 -4.17 -7.57 2.79
CA GLU A 42 -4.07 -8.47 1.65
C GLU A 42 -3.66 -7.71 0.38
N GLY A 43 -2.85 -8.33 -0.47
CA GLY A 43 -2.52 -7.84 -1.81
C GLY A 43 -1.37 -6.84 -1.88
N ILE A 44 -0.64 -6.60 -0.80
CA ILE A 44 0.62 -5.85 -0.78
C ILE A 44 1.65 -6.53 0.11
N GLY A 45 2.92 -6.27 -0.18
CA GLY A 45 4.03 -6.84 0.57
C GLY A 45 4.26 -8.33 0.23
N GLU A 46 5.44 -8.79 0.55
CA GLU A 46 5.83 -10.21 0.41
C GLU A 46 6.94 -10.55 1.42
N ASP A 47 7.08 -11.83 1.71
CA ASP A 47 8.17 -12.42 2.49
C ASP A 47 9.25 -13.08 1.62
N ILE A 48 9.13 -12.91 0.31
CA ILE A 48 10.09 -13.34 -0.71
C ILE A 48 10.38 -12.18 -1.68
N LEU A 49 11.31 -12.37 -2.61
CA LEU A 49 11.55 -11.46 -3.74
C LEU A 49 11.01 -12.10 -5.02
N PRO A 50 9.79 -11.79 -5.44
CA PRO A 50 9.21 -12.37 -6.65
C PRO A 50 9.97 -11.92 -7.90
N GLU A 51 10.20 -12.83 -8.84
CA GLU A 51 10.94 -12.56 -10.08
C GLU A 51 10.27 -11.50 -10.97
N ASN A 52 8.96 -11.30 -10.84
CA ASN A 52 8.22 -10.29 -11.59
C ASN A 52 8.30 -8.88 -11.00
N VAL A 53 8.97 -8.69 -9.87
CA VAL A 53 9.21 -7.37 -9.28
C VAL A 53 10.57 -6.84 -9.71
N ASP A 54 10.56 -5.83 -10.55
CA ASP A 54 11.77 -5.09 -10.96
C ASP A 54 11.99 -3.89 -10.02
N PHE A 55 12.78 -4.08 -8.98
CA PHE A 55 13.08 -3.03 -7.99
C PHE A 55 13.81 -1.83 -8.59
N SER A 56 14.51 -1.99 -9.71
CA SER A 56 15.30 -0.92 -10.35
C SER A 56 14.42 0.20 -10.93
N ILE A 57 13.16 -0.08 -11.23
CA ILE A 57 12.22 0.91 -11.80
C ILE A 57 11.39 1.64 -10.73
N ILE A 58 11.46 1.21 -9.48
CA ILE A 58 10.72 1.80 -8.36
C ILE A 58 11.60 2.86 -7.70
N ASP A 59 11.11 4.08 -7.58
CA ASP A 59 11.90 5.20 -7.06
C ASP A 59 11.92 5.25 -5.53
N LEU A 60 10.89 4.73 -4.87
CA LEU A 60 10.83 4.60 -3.41
C LEU A 60 9.75 3.61 -2.98
N PHE A 61 9.87 3.12 -1.75
CA PHE A 61 8.81 2.42 -1.03
C PHE A 61 8.43 3.15 0.25
N GLU A 62 7.12 3.11 0.58
CA GLU A 62 6.60 3.61 1.85
C GLU A 62 5.78 2.53 2.53
N LYS A 63 6.01 2.31 3.85
CA LYS A 63 5.27 1.32 4.63
C LYS A 63 4.03 1.93 5.28
N VAL A 64 2.94 1.16 5.27
CA VAL A 64 1.67 1.51 5.89
C VAL A 64 1.27 0.42 6.87
N THR A 65 0.74 0.80 8.04
CA THR A 65 0.24 -0.16 9.03
C THR A 65 -1.09 -0.78 8.60
N ASP A 66 -1.38 -2.00 9.04
CA ASP A 66 -2.67 -2.66 8.82
C ASP A 66 -3.85 -1.81 9.28
N LYS A 67 -3.71 -1.18 10.45
CA LYS A 67 -4.73 -0.28 11.01
C LYS A 67 -5.01 0.88 10.08
N ASP A 68 -3.97 1.55 9.60
CA ASP A 68 -4.13 2.69 8.69
C ASP A 68 -4.72 2.25 7.36
N ALA A 69 -4.26 1.14 6.78
CA ALA A 69 -4.82 0.59 5.55
C ALA A 69 -6.32 0.38 5.69
N ALA A 70 -6.76 -0.31 6.74
CA ALA A 70 -8.18 -0.60 6.99
C ALA A 70 -9.01 0.67 7.21
N ILE A 71 -8.51 1.63 8.01
CA ILE A 71 -9.19 2.90 8.26
C ILE A 71 -9.33 3.73 6.98
N PHE A 72 -8.25 3.84 6.20
CA PHE A 72 -8.27 4.63 4.97
C PHE A 72 -9.09 4.00 3.86
N THR A 73 -9.23 2.67 3.82
CA THR A 73 -10.19 1.99 2.95
C THR A 73 -11.62 2.44 3.25
N ARG A 74 -12.02 2.46 4.54
CA ARG A 74 -13.35 2.95 4.95
C ARG A 74 -13.53 4.44 4.68
N ASN A 75 -12.48 5.24 4.90
CA ASN A 75 -12.54 6.69 4.65
C ASN A 75 -12.71 6.98 3.16
N LEU A 76 -12.03 6.24 2.29
CA LEU A 76 -12.19 6.34 0.83
C LEU A 76 -13.66 6.08 0.43
N ALA A 77 -14.27 5.02 0.97
CA ALA A 77 -15.67 4.73 0.70
C ALA A 77 -16.62 5.85 1.19
N LYS A 78 -16.34 6.42 2.37
CA LYS A 78 -17.17 7.50 2.93
C LYS A 78 -17.01 8.83 2.19
N ALA A 79 -15.78 9.19 1.81
CA ALA A 79 -15.48 10.49 1.23
C ALA A 79 -15.79 10.55 -0.27
N GLU A 80 -15.47 9.48 -0.99
CA GLU A 80 -15.48 9.45 -2.45
C GLU A 80 -16.51 8.47 -3.05
N GLY A 81 -17.20 7.70 -2.20
CA GLY A 81 -18.13 6.67 -2.68
C GLY A 81 -17.44 5.46 -3.36
N ILE A 82 -16.13 5.31 -3.20
CA ILE A 82 -15.35 4.25 -3.84
C ILE A 82 -15.26 3.05 -2.88
N PHE A 83 -15.97 1.98 -3.24
CA PHE A 83 -16.00 0.74 -2.48
C PHE A 83 -14.83 -0.17 -2.90
N ALA A 84 -13.68 0.01 -2.26
CA ALA A 84 -12.40 -0.62 -2.60
C ALA A 84 -11.90 -1.59 -1.51
N GLY A 85 -10.89 -2.38 -1.84
CA GLY A 85 -10.27 -3.33 -0.92
C GLY A 85 -9.18 -2.73 -0.03
N ASN A 86 -8.60 -3.56 0.83
CA ASN A 86 -7.69 -3.12 1.89
C ASN A 86 -6.40 -2.47 1.36
N SER A 87 -5.79 -3.06 0.34
CA SER A 87 -4.59 -2.51 -0.29
C SER A 87 -4.82 -1.14 -0.94
N CYS A 88 -6.06 -0.84 -1.35
CA CYS A 88 -6.42 0.48 -1.85
C CYS A 88 -6.31 1.56 -0.76
N GLY A 89 -6.78 1.25 0.46
CA GLY A 89 -6.61 2.13 1.62
C GLY A 89 -5.13 2.33 1.99
N ALA A 90 -4.33 1.27 1.88
CA ALA A 90 -2.89 1.37 2.04
C ALA A 90 -2.27 2.31 0.99
N ALA A 91 -2.66 2.19 -0.29
CA ALA A 91 -2.17 3.06 -1.36
C ALA A 91 -2.49 4.53 -1.09
N ILE A 92 -3.73 4.84 -0.68
CA ILE A 92 -4.14 6.21 -0.31
C ILE A 92 -3.36 6.71 0.92
N LYS A 93 -3.24 5.91 1.96
CA LYS A 93 -2.49 6.31 3.17
C LYS A 93 -1.03 6.55 2.89
N GLY A 94 -0.38 5.66 2.13
CA GLY A 94 1.02 5.81 1.74
C GLY A 94 1.25 7.08 0.92
N LEU A 95 0.37 7.40 -0.03
CA LEU A 95 0.40 8.67 -0.75
C LEU A 95 0.32 9.86 0.21
N LEU A 96 -0.58 9.83 1.19
CA LEU A 96 -0.73 10.92 2.15
C LEU A 96 0.51 11.08 3.06
N GLN A 97 1.20 9.99 3.41
CA GLN A 97 2.47 10.04 4.12
C GLN A 97 3.56 10.73 3.27
N LEU A 98 3.51 10.54 1.97
CA LEU A 98 4.47 11.09 1.01
C LEU A 98 4.08 12.46 0.45
N LYS A 99 2.93 13.03 0.86
CA LYS A 99 2.41 14.29 0.30
C LYS A 99 3.42 15.45 0.32
N GLY A 100 4.32 15.47 1.29
CA GLY A 100 5.38 16.50 1.38
C GLY A 100 6.42 16.45 0.27
N LYS A 101 6.47 15.36 -0.50
CA LYS A 101 7.34 15.22 -1.68
C LYS A 101 6.67 15.71 -2.97
N LEU A 102 5.39 16.07 -2.92
CA LEU A 102 4.59 16.48 -4.08
C LEU A 102 4.51 18.00 -4.19
N LYS A 103 4.49 18.48 -5.42
CA LYS A 103 4.23 19.88 -5.79
C LYS A 103 2.75 20.02 -6.19
N LYS A 104 2.22 21.23 -6.13
CA LYS A 104 0.83 21.54 -6.55
C LYS A 104 0.55 21.23 -8.03
N THR A 105 1.61 21.19 -8.85
CA THR A 105 1.54 20.93 -10.30
C THR A 105 1.67 19.45 -10.65
N ASP A 106 1.97 18.60 -9.68
CA ASP A 106 2.16 17.16 -9.94
C ASP A 106 0.81 16.49 -10.18
N VAL A 107 0.80 15.57 -11.13
CA VAL A 107 -0.32 14.67 -11.38
C VAL A 107 0.02 13.32 -10.76
N VAL A 108 -0.83 12.85 -9.86
CA VAL A 108 -0.63 11.58 -9.17
C VAL A 108 -1.74 10.61 -9.55
N VAL A 109 -1.34 9.43 -10.00
CA VAL A 109 -2.26 8.32 -10.27
C VAL A 109 -2.08 7.27 -9.20
N VAL A 110 -3.17 6.88 -8.55
CA VAL A 110 -3.19 5.82 -7.53
C VAL A 110 -3.95 4.63 -8.07
N LEU A 111 -3.32 3.47 -8.07
CA LEU A 111 -3.98 2.23 -8.45
C LEU A 111 -4.85 1.73 -7.30
N LEU A 112 -6.14 1.55 -7.57
CA LEU A 112 -7.09 0.89 -6.67
C LEU A 112 -7.34 -0.52 -7.19
N HIS A 113 -6.74 -1.51 -6.53
CA HIS A 113 -6.50 -2.85 -7.10
C HIS A 113 -7.74 -3.73 -7.16
N ASP A 114 -8.65 -3.64 -6.18
CA ASP A 114 -9.78 -4.53 -6.07
C ASP A 114 -11.01 -3.90 -5.39
N SER A 115 -12.11 -4.65 -5.42
CA SER A 115 -13.38 -4.23 -4.84
C SER A 115 -13.49 -4.57 -3.35
N GLY A 116 -14.17 -3.71 -2.60
CA GLY A 116 -14.52 -3.92 -1.19
C GLY A 116 -15.41 -5.13 -0.93
N SER A 117 -16.02 -5.72 -1.96
CA SER A 117 -16.93 -6.87 -1.82
C SER A 117 -16.29 -8.09 -1.13
N ARG A 118 -14.98 -8.26 -1.27
CA ARG A 118 -14.20 -9.32 -0.59
C ARG A 118 -14.02 -9.07 0.91
N TYR A 119 -14.28 -7.84 1.38
CA TYR A 119 -13.90 -7.36 2.71
C TYR A 119 -15.09 -6.96 3.57
N ILE A 120 -16.33 -7.31 3.16
CA ILE A 120 -17.57 -7.00 3.90
C ILE A 120 -17.52 -7.59 5.32
N GLY A 121 -17.03 -8.83 5.47
CA GLY A 121 -16.88 -9.50 6.76
C GLY A 121 -15.59 -9.14 7.51
N LYS A 122 -14.76 -8.27 6.96
CA LYS A 122 -13.45 -7.84 7.50
C LYS A 122 -13.44 -6.33 7.75
N ILE A 123 -12.74 -5.57 6.93
CA ILE A 123 -12.54 -4.12 7.13
C ILE A 123 -13.85 -3.31 7.12
N TYR A 124 -14.92 -3.80 6.51
CA TYR A 124 -16.26 -3.16 6.53
C TYR A 124 -17.15 -3.66 7.66
N ASN A 125 -16.68 -4.58 8.51
CA ASN A 125 -17.38 -5.08 9.68
C ASN A 125 -16.75 -4.50 10.96
N ASP A 126 -17.55 -3.85 11.80
CA ASP A 126 -17.06 -3.18 13.01
C ASP A 126 -16.54 -4.17 14.06
N ASP A 127 -17.17 -5.34 14.20
CA ASP A 127 -16.73 -6.35 15.17
C ASP A 127 -15.38 -6.92 14.79
N TRP A 128 -15.15 -7.16 13.50
CA TRP A 128 -13.84 -7.55 13.00
C TRP A 128 -12.80 -6.45 13.24
N MET A 129 -13.13 -5.19 12.94
CA MET A 129 -12.22 -4.05 13.17
C MET A 129 -11.86 -3.88 14.65
N LYS A 130 -12.83 -4.08 15.56
CA LYS A 130 -12.60 -4.08 17.02
C LYS A 130 -11.75 -5.27 17.47
N SER A 131 -12.00 -6.47 16.94
CA SER A 131 -11.19 -7.67 17.24
C SER A 131 -9.74 -7.51 16.86
N LYS A 132 -9.45 -6.73 15.82
CA LYS A 132 -8.10 -6.36 15.38
C LYS A 132 -7.55 -5.12 16.10
N LYS A 133 -8.32 -4.51 17.00
CA LYS A 133 -7.97 -3.25 17.69
C LYS A 133 -7.74 -2.07 16.74
N PHE A 134 -8.38 -2.09 15.57
CA PHE A 134 -8.34 -0.99 14.59
C PHE A 134 -9.39 0.08 14.90
N LEU A 135 -10.48 -0.31 15.58
CA LEU A 135 -11.45 0.60 16.20
C LEU A 135 -11.44 0.41 17.72
N THR A 136 -11.72 1.48 18.43
CA THR A 136 -11.96 1.51 19.88
C THR A 136 -13.43 1.23 20.17
#